data_4701e6773e463d080fca7aa13f0d4fda
#
_entry.id   4701e6773e463d080fca7aa13f0d4fda
#
_cell.length_a   1.000
_cell.length_b   1.000
_cell.length_c   1.000
_cell.angle_alpha   90.00
_cell.angle_beta   90.00
_cell.angle_gamma   90.00
#
_symmetry.space_group_name_H-M   'P 1'
#
loop_
_entity.id
_entity.type
_entity.pdbx_description
1 polymer ?
#
loop_
_entity_poly.entity_id
_entity_poly.type
_entity_poly.pdbx_seq_one_letter_code
_entity_poly.pdbx_strand_id
1 'polypeptide(L)'
;GLGDVYKRQDLDNLEKGDIFYIKVLGETFAYQVDQILTVLPENTKELTIVPGKDYVTLVTCTPYAVNTHRLLVRGYRIPYEEAVEKVPDEKIAIGLPFQMKVLFIGLFILFLILFFCGVAAYVKKRKKKREKTRREDHVSNEK
;
A
#
# COMPACT_ATOMS: atom_id res chain seq x y z
N GLY A 1 -17.57 -15.01 -2.72
CA GLY A 1 -16.38 -14.66 -2.01
C GLY A 1 -16.68 -13.83 -0.78
N LEU A 2 -16.38 -14.35 0.39
CA LEU A 2 -16.54 -13.70 1.69
C LEU A 2 -15.36 -12.75 2.03
N GLY A 3 -14.50 -12.43 1.08
CA GLY A 3 -13.43 -11.49 1.26
C GLY A 3 -13.86 -10.11 0.75
N ASP A 4 -13.77 -9.08 1.56
CA ASP A 4 -13.90 -7.68 1.22
C ASP A 4 -15.25 -6.99 1.43
N VAL A 5 -15.88 -7.25 2.55
CA VAL A 5 -17.00 -6.42 3.04
C VAL A 5 -16.54 -4.96 3.26
N TYR A 6 -15.26 -4.74 3.55
CA TYR A 6 -14.68 -3.41 3.81
C TYR A 6 -14.35 -2.60 2.54
N LYS A 7 -14.15 -3.21 1.39
CA LYS A 7 -13.75 -2.48 0.15
C LYS A 7 -14.89 -1.73 -0.54
N ARG A 8 -16.15 -1.99 -0.17
CA ARG A 8 -17.30 -1.26 -0.73
C ARG A 8 -17.72 -0.04 0.08
N GLN A 9 -17.12 0.20 1.24
CA GLN A 9 -17.43 1.37 2.07
C GLN A 9 -16.89 2.66 1.46
N ASP A 10 -15.87 2.58 0.60
CA ASP A 10 -15.27 3.76 -0.05
C ASP A 10 -16.00 4.18 -1.35
N LEU A 11 -17.06 3.46 -1.76
CA LEU A 11 -17.85 3.84 -2.94
C LEU A 11 -18.57 5.18 -2.77
N ASP A 12 -18.85 5.59 -1.54
CA ASP A 12 -19.47 6.88 -1.22
C ASP A 12 -18.52 8.05 -1.50
N ASN A 13 -17.21 7.79 -1.62
CA ASN A 13 -16.18 8.81 -1.87
C ASN A 13 -15.86 8.97 -3.36
N LEU A 14 -16.43 8.13 -4.24
CA LEU A 14 -16.21 8.24 -5.67
C LEU A 14 -16.96 9.44 -6.25
N GLU A 15 -16.27 10.15 -7.15
CA GLU A 15 -16.82 11.27 -7.89
C GLU A 15 -16.88 10.97 -9.39
N LYS A 16 -17.64 11.75 -10.15
CA LYS A 16 -17.66 11.63 -11.62
C LYS A 16 -16.28 11.96 -12.17
N GLY A 17 -15.78 11.09 -13.03
CA GLY A 17 -14.45 11.19 -13.60
C GLY A 17 -13.41 10.30 -12.95
N ASP A 18 -13.68 9.79 -11.72
CA ASP A 18 -12.81 8.83 -11.06
C ASP A 18 -12.70 7.53 -11.84
N ILE A 19 -11.59 6.81 -11.63
CA ILE A 19 -11.33 5.55 -12.32
C ILE A 19 -11.31 4.42 -11.29
N PHE A 20 -12.01 3.33 -11.62
CA PHE A 20 -11.95 2.09 -10.86
C PHE A 20 -11.57 0.91 -11.76
N TYR A 21 -11.00 -0.12 -11.16
CA TYR A 21 -10.51 -1.29 -11.87
C TYR A 21 -11.26 -2.54 -11.43
N ILE A 22 -11.61 -3.36 -12.43
CA ILE A 22 -12.19 -4.70 -12.20
C ILE A 22 -11.20 -5.74 -12.70
N LYS A 23 -10.85 -6.67 -11.82
CA LYS A 23 -9.97 -7.79 -12.16
C LYS A 23 -10.80 -9.07 -12.29
N VAL A 24 -10.74 -9.68 -13.45
CA VAL A 24 -11.45 -10.93 -13.77
C VAL A 24 -10.49 -11.86 -14.51
N LEU A 25 -10.32 -13.08 -14.02
CA LEU A 25 -9.51 -14.13 -14.67
C LEU A 25 -8.09 -13.69 -15.05
N GLY A 26 -7.49 -12.80 -14.25
CA GLY A 26 -6.13 -12.29 -14.50
C GLY A 26 -6.08 -11.08 -15.43
N GLU A 27 -7.17 -10.69 -16.04
CA GLU A 27 -7.30 -9.46 -16.83
C GLU A 27 -7.77 -8.30 -15.96
N THR A 28 -7.31 -7.09 -16.25
CA THR A 28 -7.70 -5.86 -15.57
C THR A 28 -8.41 -4.93 -16.53
N PHE A 29 -9.63 -4.58 -16.19
CA PHE A 29 -10.48 -3.66 -16.93
C PHE A 29 -10.60 -2.36 -16.19
N ALA A 30 -10.43 -1.23 -16.91
CA ALA A 30 -10.55 0.11 -16.35
C ALA A 30 -11.88 0.74 -16.74
N TYR A 31 -12.54 1.37 -15.77
CA TYR A 31 -13.82 2.05 -15.97
C TYR A 31 -13.75 3.45 -15.37
N GLN A 32 -14.24 4.45 -16.09
CA GLN A 32 -14.35 5.81 -15.60
C GLN A 32 -15.79 6.10 -15.20
N VAL A 33 -15.98 6.65 -14.00
CA VAL A 33 -17.30 6.97 -13.44
C VAL A 33 -17.97 8.08 -14.27
N ASP A 34 -19.15 7.80 -14.78
CA ASP A 34 -19.98 8.77 -15.52
C ASP A 34 -21.25 9.15 -14.76
N GLN A 35 -21.77 8.26 -13.92
CA GLN A 35 -23.03 8.48 -13.22
C GLN A 35 -23.00 7.93 -11.79
N ILE A 36 -23.50 8.73 -10.85
CA ILE A 36 -23.69 8.36 -9.45
C ILE A 36 -25.13 8.70 -9.09
N LEU A 37 -25.89 7.70 -8.62
CA LEU A 37 -27.30 7.84 -8.26
C LEU A 37 -27.58 7.14 -6.93
N THR A 38 -28.49 7.73 -6.15
CA THR A 38 -29.08 7.08 -4.98
C THR A 38 -30.55 6.81 -5.29
N VAL A 39 -30.94 5.53 -5.25
CA VAL A 39 -32.28 5.08 -5.62
C VAL A 39 -32.88 4.20 -4.54
N LEU A 40 -34.21 4.04 -4.60
CA LEU A 40 -34.90 3.04 -3.76
C LEU A 40 -34.57 1.61 -4.27
N PRO A 41 -34.59 0.61 -3.38
CA PRO A 41 -34.26 -0.77 -3.74
C PRO A 41 -35.10 -1.36 -4.91
N GLU A 42 -36.34 -0.90 -5.05
CA GLU A 42 -37.25 -1.37 -6.10
C GLU A 42 -36.94 -0.73 -7.46
N ASN A 43 -36.20 0.35 -7.50
CA ASN A 43 -35.89 1.07 -8.73
C ASN A 43 -34.68 0.43 -9.47
N THR A 44 -34.98 -0.49 -10.37
CA THR A 44 -33.97 -1.19 -11.19
C THR A 44 -33.81 -0.62 -12.59
N LYS A 45 -34.51 0.45 -12.95
CA LYS A 45 -34.48 1.05 -14.30
C LYS A 45 -33.09 1.50 -14.71
N GLU A 46 -32.32 1.99 -13.74
CA GLU A 46 -30.96 2.49 -13.96
C GLU A 46 -29.91 1.37 -14.19
N LEU A 47 -30.31 0.11 -13.97
CA LEU A 47 -29.47 -1.08 -14.22
C LEU A 47 -29.72 -1.69 -15.59
N THR A 48 -30.47 -1.00 -16.46
CA THR A 48 -30.80 -1.50 -17.79
C THR A 48 -29.55 -1.54 -18.69
N ILE A 49 -29.44 -2.62 -19.46
CA ILE A 49 -28.37 -2.79 -20.45
C ILE A 49 -28.58 -1.79 -21.59
N VAL A 50 -27.53 -1.06 -21.94
CA VAL A 50 -27.50 -0.16 -23.08
C VAL A 50 -26.77 -0.87 -24.22
N PRO A 51 -27.47 -1.23 -25.33
CA PRO A 51 -26.84 -1.93 -26.44
C PRO A 51 -25.64 -1.16 -27.01
N GLY A 52 -24.54 -1.86 -27.28
CA GLY A 52 -23.32 -1.28 -27.84
C GLY A 52 -22.48 -0.46 -26.89
N LYS A 53 -22.80 -0.47 -25.60
CA LYS A 53 -22.00 0.20 -24.54
C LYS A 53 -21.50 -0.83 -23.53
N ASP A 54 -20.26 -0.68 -23.12
CA ASP A 54 -19.65 -1.47 -22.05
C ASP A 54 -19.69 -0.64 -20.76
N TYR A 55 -20.77 -0.83 -19.99
CA TYR A 55 -20.98 -0.19 -18.70
C TYR A 55 -20.89 -1.21 -17.57
N VAL A 56 -20.35 -0.78 -16.44
CA VAL A 56 -20.42 -1.50 -15.18
C VAL A 56 -21.02 -0.60 -14.13
N THR A 57 -21.98 -1.12 -13.37
CA THR A 57 -22.58 -0.42 -12.25
C THR A 57 -22.23 -1.12 -10.95
N LEU A 58 -21.51 -0.42 -10.08
CA LEU A 58 -21.24 -0.84 -8.71
C LEU A 58 -22.45 -0.48 -7.85
N VAL A 59 -22.95 -1.45 -7.08
CA VAL A 59 -24.15 -1.27 -6.25
C VAL A 59 -23.80 -1.51 -4.80
N THR A 60 -24.15 -0.56 -3.93
CA THR A 60 -24.04 -0.73 -2.47
C THR A 60 -25.27 -0.16 -1.77
N CYS A 61 -25.44 -0.51 -0.49
CA CYS A 61 -26.50 0.04 0.35
C CYS A 61 -26.05 1.36 0.96
N THR A 62 -26.98 2.33 1.04
CA THR A 62 -26.75 3.63 1.66
C THR A 62 -28.02 4.11 2.40
N PRO A 63 -27.97 4.97 3.45
CA PRO A 63 -26.77 5.26 4.26
C PRO A 63 -26.25 4.01 5.00
N TYR A 64 -24.96 4.03 5.38
CA TYR A 64 -24.36 2.93 6.14
C TYR A 64 -25.18 2.59 7.40
N ALA A 65 -25.34 1.32 7.70
CA ALA A 65 -26.15 0.75 8.77
C ALA A 65 -27.69 0.88 8.62
N VAL A 66 -28.21 1.89 7.92
CA VAL A 66 -29.65 2.07 7.69
C VAL A 66 -30.12 1.31 6.45
N ASN A 67 -29.35 1.35 5.37
CA ASN A 67 -29.51 0.55 4.15
C ASN A 67 -30.85 0.71 3.42
N THR A 68 -31.50 1.85 3.55
CA THR A 68 -32.82 2.15 2.96
C THR A 68 -32.77 2.39 1.45
N HIS A 69 -31.61 2.79 0.95
CA HIS A 69 -31.42 3.13 -0.47
C HIS A 69 -30.26 2.29 -1.06
N ARG A 70 -30.11 2.42 -2.37
CA ARG A 70 -28.99 1.84 -3.12
C ARG A 70 -28.21 2.96 -3.76
N LEU A 71 -26.90 3.01 -3.52
CA LEU A 71 -25.96 3.83 -4.26
C LEU A 71 -25.53 3.06 -5.50
N LEU A 72 -25.71 3.66 -6.66
CA LEU A 72 -25.33 3.15 -7.96
C LEU A 72 -24.20 4.03 -8.52
N VAL A 73 -23.03 3.45 -8.70
CA VAL A 73 -21.88 4.10 -9.33
C VAL A 73 -21.63 3.41 -10.65
N ARG A 74 -21.97 4.08 -11.76
CA ARG A 74 -21.79 3.56 -13.10
C ARG A 74 -20.50 4.10 -13.72
N GLY A 75 -19.74 3.23 -14.37
CA GLY A 75 -18.61 3.60 -15.20
C GLY A 75 -18.70 3.01 -16.60
N TYR A 76 -18.13 3.72 -17.56
CA TYR A 76 -17.91 3.23 -18.91
C TYR A 76 -16.47 2.76 -19.07
N ARG A 77 -16.27 1.76 -19.92
CA ARG A 77 -14.96 1.18 -20.17
C ARG A 77 -14.03 2.18 -20.87
N ILE A 78 -12.80 2.28 -20.37
CA ILE A 78 -11.71 3.02 -21.00
C ILE A 78 -10.52 2.10 -21.24
N PRO A 79 -9.64 2.41 -22.22
CA PRO A 79 -8.38 1.70 -22.38
C PRO A 79 -7.55 1.75 -21.11
N TYR A 80 -6.92 0.64 -20.76
CA TYR A 80 -6.12 0.53 -19.52
C TYR A 80 -4.95 1.53 -19.51
N GLU A 81 -4.33 1.74 -20.67
CA GLU A 81 -3.23 2.69 -20.86
C GLU A 81 -3.65 4.13 -20.51
N GLU A 82 -4.85 4.53 -20.97
CA GLU A 82 -5.42 5.85 -20.66
C GLU A 82 -5.75 6.00 -19.17
N ALA A 83 -6.19 4.91 -18.54
CA ALA A 83 -6.49 4.90 -17.13
C ALA A 83 -5.24 5.11 -16.26
N VAL A 84 -4.12 4.48 -16.64
CA VAL A 84 -2.84 4.60 -15.91
C VAL A 84 -2.26 6.01 -16.05
N GLU A 85 -2.41 6.66 -17.22
CA GLU A 85 -1.92 8.01 -17.43
C GLU A 85 -2.71 9.07 -16.61
N LYS A 86 -4.01 8.84 -16.42
CA LYS A 86 -4.88 9.77 -15.65
C LYS A 86 -4.75 9.65 -14.13
N VAL A 87 -4.28 8.51 -13.64
CA VAL A 87 -4.05 8.27 -12.20
C VAL A 87 -2.55 8.32 -11.95
N PRO A 88 -1.98 9.44 -11.50
CA PRO A 88 -0.58 9.47 -11.09
C PRO A 88 -0.36 8.43 -9.99
N ASP A 89 0.81 7.79 -10.03
CA ASP A 89 1.28 6.59 -9.29
C ASP A 89 1.10 6.58 -7.75
N GLU A 90 0.31 7.45 -7.18
CA GLU A 90 0.23 7.65 -5.73
C GLU A 90 -0.58 6.58 -4.98
N LYS A 91 -1.22 5.64 -5.68
CA LYS A 91 -2.04 4.59 -5.04
C LYS A 91 -1.72 3.16 -5.42
N ILE A 92 -0.72 2.91 -6.24
CA ILE A 92 -0.09 1.59 -6.30
C ILE A 92 1.01 1.58 -5.22
N ALA A 93 0.63 1.77 -3.98
CA ALA A 93 1.47 1.35 -2.89
C ALA A 93 1.58 -0.17 -2.98
N ILE A 94 2.57 -0.64 -3.73
CA ILE A 94 3.17 -1.95 -3.48
C ILE A 94 3.80 -1.81 -2.08
N GLY A 95 2.95 -1.70 -1.08
CA GLY A 95 3.36 -1.68 0.30
C GLY A 95 4.02 -3.02 0.55
N LEU A 96 5.36 -3.02 0.69
CA LEU A 96 6.02 -4.20 1.23
C LEU A 96 5.19 -4.67 2.42
N PRO A 97 4.80 -5.95 2.45
CA PRO A 97 3.98 -6.48 3.53
C PRO A 97 4.63 -6.11 4.86
N PHE A 98 3.82 -5.71 5.82
CA PHE A 98 4.27 -5.25 7.14
C PHE A 98 5.36 -6.14 7.74
N GLN A 99 5.27 -7.45 7.53
CA GLN A 99 6.25 -8.44 7.93
C GLN A 99 7.65 -8.20 7.32
N MET A 100 7.73 -7.81 6.05
CA MET A 100 9.03 -7.49 5.43
C MET A 100 9.64 -6.20 5.96
N LYS A 101 8.83 -5.18 6.27
CA LYS A 101 9.31 -3.95 6.91
C LYS A 101 9.92 -4.23 8.28
N VAL A 102 9.26 -5.07 9.09
CA VAL A 102 9.75 -5.48 10.41
C VAL A 102 11.07 -6.27 10.28
N LEU A 103 11.18 -7.15 9.28
CA LEU A 103 12.39 -7.92 9.02
C LEU A 103 13.58 -7.02 8.65
N PHE A 104 13.38 -6.03 7.79
CA PHE A 104 14.44 -5.07 7.44
C PHE A 104 14.87 -4.21 8.62
N ILE A 105 13.92 -3.76 9.45
CA ILE A 105 14.23 -3.01 10.69
C ILE A 105 15.04 -3.89 11.65
N GLY A 106 14.64 -5.15 11.84
CA GLY A 106 15.37 -6.11 12.69
C GLY A 106 16.79 -6.36 12.21
N LEU A 107 16.99 -6.59 10.90
CA LEU A 107 18.31 -6.74 10.29
C LEU A 107 19.18 -5.48 10.45
N PHE A 108 18.59 -4.31 10.30
CA PHE A 108 19.31 -3.05 10.48
C PHE A 108 19.77 -2.83 11.94
N ILE A 109 18.91 -3.14 12.90
CA ILE A 109 19.26 -3.09 14.33
C ILE A 109 20.39 -4.09 14.66
N LEU A 110 20.29 -5.32 14.16
CA LEU A 110 21.32 -6.34 14.34
C LEU A 110 22.67 -5.87 13.75
N PHE A 111 22.64 -5.28 12.56
CA PHE A 111 23.84 -4.72 11.94
C PHE A 111 24.48 -3.61 12.81
N LEU A 112 23.67 -2.70 13.37
CA LEU A 112 24.16 -1.67 14.27
C LEU A 112 24.81 -2.25 15.54
N ILE A 113 24.21 -3.27 16.14
CA ILE A 113 24.75 -3.94 17.33
C ILE A 113 26.12 -4.56 17.03
N LEU A 114 26.23 -5.29 15.91
CA LEU A 114 27.47 -5.92 15.49
C LEU A 114 28.55 -4.86 15.17
N PHE A 115 28.17 -3.77 14.54
CA PHE A 115 29.07 -2.66 14.25
C PHE A 115 29.62 -2.03 15.54
N PHE A 116 28.74 -1.72 16.50
CA PHE A 116 29.16 -1.15 17.79
C PHE A 116 30.01 -2.11 18.61
N CYS A 117 29.69 -3.40 18.64
CA CYS A 117 30.51 -4.43 19.27
C CYS A 117 31.89 -4.54 18.61
N GLY A 118 31.96 -4.48 17.28
CA GLY A 118 33.21 -4.47 16.53
C GLY A 118 34.09 -3.27 16.86
N VAL A 119 33.49 -2.06 16.88
CA VAL A 119 34.19 -0.84 17.26
C VAL A 119 34.70 -0.89 18.69
N ALA A 120 33.87 -1.35 19.64
CA ALA A 120 34.24 -1.47 21.05
C ALA A 120 35.42 -2.48 21.24
N ALA A 121 35.38 -3.60 20.55
CA ALA A 121 36.46 -4.60 20.56
C ALA A 121 37.75 -4.01 19.95
N TYR A 122 37.63 -3.27 18.85
CA TYR A 122 38.78 -2.61 18.21
C TYR A 122 39.42 -1.57 19.13
N VAL A 123 38.61 -0.71 19.77
CA VAL A 123 39.09 0.29 20.73
C VAL A 123 39.78 -0.37 21.95
N LYS A 124 39.17 -1.45 22.47
CA LYS A 124 39.77 -2.21 23.61
C LYS A 124 41.12 -2.84 23.23
N LYS A 125 41.21 -3.41 22.00
CA LYS A 125 42.47 -3.97 21.47
C LYS A 125 43.54 -2.90 21.30
N ARG A 126 43.17 -1.69 20.83
CA ARG A 126 44.08 -0.56 20.66
C ARG A 126 44.57 0.00 21.97
N LYS A 127 43.70 0.09 23.03
CA LYS A 127 44.10 0.49 24.36
C LYS A 127 45.08 -0.51 24.97
N LYS A 128 44.82 -1.82 24.85
CA LYS A 128 45.72 -2.86 25.36
C LYS A 128 47.11 -2.84 24.72
N LYS A 129 47.16 -2.53 23.39
CA LYS A 129 48.43 -2.40 22.67
C LYS A 129 49.23 -1.16 23.14
N ARG A 130 48.55 -0.03 23.38
CA ARG A 130 49.20 1.21 23.92
C ARG A 130 49.73 1.00 25.32
N GLU A 131 49.00 0.28 26.18
CA GLU A 131 49.42 -0.02 27.55
C GLU A 131 50.64 -0.93 27.60
N LYS A 132 50.73 -1.90 26.67
CA LYS A 132 51.88 -2.78 26.55
C LYS A 132 53.13 -2.01 26.10
N THR A 133 53.02 -1.15 25.12
CA THR A 133 54.12 -0.31 24.62
C THR A 133 54.63 0.63 25.74
N ARG A 134 53.71 1.24 26.53
CA ARG A 134 54.07 2.12 27.62
C ARG A 134 54.82 1.42 28.79
N ARG A 135 54.52 0.14 29.02
CA ARG A 135 55.26 -0.68 30.02
C ARG A 135 56.66 -1.06 29.53
N GLU A 136 56.81 -1.32 28.21
CA GLU A 136 58.11 -1.64 27.61
C GLU A 136 59.04 -0.43 27.62
N ASP A 137 58.52 0.76 27.36
CA ASP A 137 59.29 2.02 27.44
C ASP A 137 59.76 2.37 28.87
N HIS A 138 58.92 2.03 29.90
CA HIS A 138 59.31 2.30 31.30
C HIS A 138 60.42 1.40 31.79
N VAL A 139 60.45 0.13 31.36
CA VAL A 139 61.48 -0.86 31.71
C VAL A 139 62.81 -0.57 31.02
N SER A 140 62.78 0.06 29.81
CA SER A 140 63.97 0.41 29.04
C SER A 140 64.68 1.66 29.62
N ASN A 141 63.99 2.52 30.37
CA ASN A 141 64.52 3.76 30.91
C ASN A 141 65.09 3.65 32.33
N GLU A 142 65.01 2.45 32.93
CA GLU A 142 65.56 2.12 34.29
C GLU A 142 66.89 1.33 34.22
N LYS A 143 67.46 1.10 33.02
CA LYS A 143 68.78 0.51 32.83
C LYS A 143 69.74 1.57 32.31
#